data_45c9d5fd35dfb7dfe0bd20bad02d137a
#
_entry.id   45c9d5fd35dfb7dfe0bd20bad02d137a
#
_cell.length_a   1.000
_cell.length_b   1.000
_cell.length_c   1.000
_cell.angle_alpha   90.00
_cell.angle_beta   90.00
_cell.angle_gamma   90.00
#
_symmetry.space_group_name_H-M   'P 1'
#
loop_
_entity.id
_entity.type
_entity.pdbx_description
1 polymer ?
#
loop_
_entity_poly.entity_id
_entity_poly.type
_entity_poly.pdbx_seq_one_letter_code
_entity_poly.pdbx_strand_id
1 'polypeptide(L)'
;MTELAHTATEELAHFLAGLSGLSGLSGLSGLSGSSGSSGGIEPRLTAIATDCLLDTVGAMVFGATQPWSRAAIEVAKAAGGSGPSTIIGDGTRTTPAQAAFANGASAHAFELDDVHEEAISHPGAAVIPAAFAIAEDRGASGAELLAAIVVGYEAMGRAGIAVGPSAHMLGGFHPTSMSGVFGSAAAVGHLLGFDGEQLTMAFGLAVTLASGTMEFASSGGMAKRIHAGRAAEGGLTAALLVAGGMEGARDGLAGVYGFCRAFSPEPQIELLTDRLGERWMTDELTIKPYAACSDIHPMIQATQELRAEHDLQPERIDRIEAEGPTKAATQNSLDGTVSVMAAQYSAEFNIAAALLADPGDPATYRPERIADPALADLQAKVVSVEAAPEFDATYAWRMGGRVTITLVDGTVLSRTVHGQKGSMHQPLTAEELGRKFDHLVGGRARPELADVIRTIAARPGADQGRA
;
A
#
# COMPACT_ATOMS: atom_id res chain seq x y z
N MET A 1 3.21 40.53 19.73
CA MET A 1 3.12 39.70 18.52
C MET A 1 2.40 38.45 18.98
N THR A 2 1.13 38.26 18.60
CA THR A 2 0.43 37.00 18.80
C THR A 2 1.17 35.96 17.96
N GLU A 3 1.70 34.89 18.59
CA GLU A 3 2.13 33.70 17.89
C GLU A 3 0.99 33.30 16.97
N LEU A 4 1.23 33.29 15.67
CA LEU A 4 0.29 32.73 14.71
C LEU A 4 0.22 31.23 15.02
N ALA A 5 -0.98 30.72 15.31
CA ALA A 5 -1.19 29.29 15.50
C ALA A 5 -0.70 28.55 14.24
N HIS A 6 0.04 27.44 14.44
CA HIS A 6 0.47 26.60 13.33
C HIS A 6 -0.75 26.08 12.55
N THR A 7 -0.60 25.99 11.23
CA THR A 7 -1.60 25.31 10.38
C THR A 7 -1.51 23.79 10.60
N ALA A 8 -2.56 23.05 10.24
CA ALA A 8 -2.52 21.59 10.33
C ALA A 8 -1.38 20.98 9.49
N THR A 9 -0.99 21.62 8.39
CA THR A 9 0.19 21.23 7.59
C THR A 9 1.48 21.37 8.38
N GLU A 10 1.69 22.53 9.04
CA GLU A 10 2.88 22.79 9.84
C GLU A 10 2.92 21.88 11.07
N GLU A 11 1.80 21.67 11.76
CA GLU A 11 1.70 20.81 12.94
C GLU A 11 2.08 19.37 12.60
N LEU A 12 1.55 18.81 11.50
CA LEU A 12 1.92 17.49 11.03
C LEU A 12 3.41 17.42 10.65
N ALA A 13 3.93 18.39 9.90
CA ALA A 13 5.32 18.43 9.47
C ALA A 13 6.29 18.49 10.66
N HIS A 14 6.01 19.34 11.65
CA HIS A 14 6.82 19.43 12.87
C HIS A 14 6.78 18.16 13.71
N PHE A 15 5.60 17.53 13.83
CA PHE A 15 5.47 16.24 14.50
C PHE A 15 6.35 15.17 13.82
N LEU A 16 6.24 15.02 12.50
CA LEU A 16 6.97 14.02 11.73
C LEU A 16 8.50 14.25 11.77
N ALA A 17 8.92 15.49 11.65
CA ALA A 17 10.33 15.85 11.76
C ALA A 17 10.92 15.64 13.17
N GLY A 18 10.07 15.71 14.21
CA GLY A 18 10.43 15.42 15.59
C GLY A 18 10.60 13.93 15.91
N LEU A 19 10.16 13.03 15.02
CA LEU A 19 10.33 11.58 15.20
C LEU A 19 11.79 11.23 14.98
N SER A 20 12.50 10.90 16.05
CA SER A 20 13.90 10.42 15.99
C SER A 20 13.92 8.90 15.87
N GLY A 21 14.97 8.34 15.24
CA GLY A 21 15.15 6.89 15.10
C GLY A 21 15.08 6.13 16.43
N LEU A 22 15.04 4.80 16.37
CA LEU A 22 14.76 3.83 17.44
C LEU A 22 15.10 4.32 18.86
N SER A 23 14.08 4.45 19.71
CA SER A 23 14.25 4.68 21.14
C SER A 23 15.02 3.52 21.78
N GLY A 24 16.30 3.71 22.03
CA GLY A 24 17.16 2.68 22.63
C GLY A 24 18.65 2.79 22.28
N LEU A 25 19.03 3.63 21.33
CA LEU A 25 20.43 3.86 20.96
C LEU A 25 20.94 5.25 21.38
N SER A 26 20.30 5.89 22.37
CA SER A 26 20.72 7.19 22.93
C SER A 26 21.98 7.03 23.77
N GLY A 27 23.13 6.92 23.12
CA GLY A 27 24.45 6.92 23.72
C GLY A 27 25.37 8.05 23.23
N LEU A 28 24.95 8.87 22.25
CA LEU A 28 25.77 9.96 21.71
C LEU A 28 24.89 11.08 21.13
N SER A 29 24.45 12.02 21.94
CA SER A 29 24.37 13.45 21.52
C SER A 29 23.90 14.32 22.68
N GLY A 30 24.85 15.04 23.28
CA GLY A 30 24.55 16.24 24.05
C GLY A 30 24.33 17.40 23.09
N LEU A 31 23.08 17.68 22.73
CA LEU A 31 22.61 18.99 22.27
C LEU A 31 21.22 19.21 22.83
N SER A 32 21.17 19.92 23.93
CA SER A 32 19.97 20.42 24.58
C SER A 32 19.40 21.63 23.86
N GLY A 33 18.10 21.68 23.69
CA GLY A 33 17.40 22.94 23.53
C GLY A 33 16.26 22.96 22.56
N SER A 34 15.14 22.34 22.90
CA SER A 34 13.78 22.87 22.69
C SER A 34 12.79 21.87 23.29
N SER A 35 11.82 22.39 24.05
CA SER A 35 10.80 21.64 24.77
C SER A 35 9.67 21.16 23.85
N GLY A 36 9.96 20.19 22.99
CA GLY A 36 9.00 19.35 22.32
C GLY A 36 9.41 17.91 22.62
N SER A 37 8.51 17.06 23.08
CA SER A 37 8.79 15.66 23.36
C SER A 37 9.29 14.98 22.10
N SER A 38 10.60 14.84 21.94
CA SER A 38 11.20 13.98 20.91
C SER A 38 10.88 12.52 21.26
N GLY A 39 9.73 12.04 20.76
CA GLY A 39 9.33 10.65 20.90
C GLY A 39 10.11 9.80 19.92
N GLY A 40 10.88 8.81 20.41
CA GLY A 40 11.44 7.78 19.55
C GLY A 40 10.33 6.93 18.94
N ILE A 41 10.54 6.47 17.70
CA ILE A 41 9.62 5.53 17.03
C ILE A 41 9.57 4.23 17.84
N GLU A 42 8.37 3.79 18.19
CA GLU A 42 8.16 2.59 18.99
C GLU A 42 8.62 1.32 18.25
N PRO A 43 9.22 0.33 18.95
CA PRO A 43 9.71 -0.90 18.33
C PRO A 43 8.66 -1.67 17.52
N ARG A 44 7.38 -1.64 17.94
CA ARG A 44 6.30 -2.29 17.21
C ARG A 44 6.07 -1.68 15.82
N LEU A 45 6.21 -0.36 15.69
CA LEU A 45 6.06 0.32 14.38
C LEU A 45 7.19 -0.05 13.43
N THR A 46 8.42 -0.15 13.94
CA THR A 46 9.55 -0.61 13.12
C THR A 46 9.44 -2.09 12.75
N ALA A 47 8.82 -2.92 13.60
CA ALA A 47 8.54 -4.31 13.25
C ALA A 47 7.52 -4.39 12.10
N ILE A 48 6.44 -3.61 12.14
CA ILE A 48 5.46 -3.54 11.05
C ILE A 48 6.12 -2.97 9.77
N ALA A 49 6.92 -1.91 9.88
CA ALA A 49 7.66 -1.35 8.74
C ALA A 49 8.63 -2.38 8.13
N THR A 50 9.20 -3.29 8.93
CA THR A 50 10.02 -4.40 8.44
C THR A 50 9.20 -5.39 7.63
N ASP A 51 8.03 -5.77 8.12
CA ASP A 51 7.10 -6.65 7.42
C ASP A 51 6.66 -6.03 6.09
N CYS A 52 6.33 -4.72 6.08
CA CYS A 52 5.97 -3.98 4.87
C CYS A 52 7.14 -3.86 3.88
N LEU A 53 8.37 -3.66 4.37
CA LEU A 53 9.57 -3.65 3.53
C LEU A 53 9.79 -4.99 2.85
N LEU A 54 9.67 -6.09 3.60
CA LEU A 54 9.79 -7.46 3.06
C LEU A 54 8.72 -7.71 1.99
N ASP A 55 7.48 -7.39 2.30
CA ASP A 55 6.34 -7.52 1.40
C ASP A 55 6.52 -6.75 0.09
N THR A 56 6.83 -5.46 0.22
CA THR A 56 7.00 -4.56 -0.93
C THR A 56 8.18 -4.96 -1.81
N VAL A 57 9.30 -5.41 -1.23
CA VAL A 57 10.45 -5.89 -2.02
C VAL A 57 10.08 -7.16 -2.76
N GLY A 58 9.36 -8.09 -2.14
CA GLY A 58 8.81 -9.26 -2.84
C GLY A 58 7.94 -8.87 -4.04
N ALA A 59 7.03 -7.91 -3.83
CA ALA A 59 6.17 -7.36 -4.88
C ALA A 59 6.99 -6.68 -6.01
N MET A 60 8.04 -5.91 -5.69
CA MET A 60 8.94 -5.29 -6.68
C MET A 60 9.65 -6.34 -7.54
N VAL A 61 10.23 -7.38 -6.93
CA VAL A 61 10.96 -8.44 -7.64
C VAL A 61 10.03 -9.18 -8.61
N PHE A 62 8.84 -9.55 -8.14
CA PHE A 62 7.82 -10.16 -9.01
C PHE A 62 7.33 -9.18 -10.07
N GLY A 63 6.96 -7.97 -9.65
CA GLY A 63 6.39 -6.95 -10.52
C GLY A 63 7.32 -6.52 -11.65
N ALA A 64 8.64 -6.47 -11.43
CA ALA A 64 9.63 -6.17 -12.45
C ALA A 64 9.61 -7.15 -13.63
N THR A 65 9.04 -8.35 -13.45
CA THR A 65 8.87 -9.32 -14.54
C THR A 65 7.69 -9.01 -15.46
N GLN A 66 6.77 -8.13 -15.02
CA GLN A 66 5.55 -7.83 -15.75
C GLN A 66 5.80 -6.91 -16.95
N PRO A 67 5.08 -7.08 -18.06
CA PRO A 67 5.32 -6.30 -19.29
C PRO A 67 5.24 -4.78 -19.09
N TRP A 68 4.25 -4.33 -18.28
CA TRP A 68 4.05 -2.90 -18.00
C TRP A 68 5.14 -2.32 -17.09
N SER A 69 5.66 -3.08 -16.14
CA SER A 69 6.79 -2.64 -15.31
C SER A 69 8.09 -2.59 -16.11
N ARG A 70 8.29 -3.53 -17.06
CA ARG A 70 9.44 -3.48 -17.96
C ARG A 70 9.45 -2.20 -18.80
N ALA A 71 8.27 -1.74 -19.27
CA ALA A 71 8.17 -0.48 -19.98
C ALA A 71 8.60 0.71 -19.07
N ALA A 72 8.15 0.73 -17.81
CA ALA A 72 8.57 1.74 -16.85
C ALA A 72 10.09 1.69 -16.52
N ILE A 73 10.64 0.48 -16.36
CA ILE A 73 12.08 0.24 -16.15
C ILE A 73 12.91 0.78 -17.32
N GLU A 74 12.52 0.48 -18.56
CA GLU A 74 13.24 0.97 -19.75
C GLU A 74 13.19 2.51 -19.85
N VAL A 75 12.06 3.14 -19.53
CA VAL A 75 11.95 4.60 -19.45
C VAL A 75 12.90 5.16 -18.38
N ALA A 76 12.92 4.55 -17.18
CA ALA A 76 13.80 4.98 -16.09
C ALA A 76 15.29 4.84 -16.48
N LYS A 77 15.67 3.75 -17.12
CA LYS A 77 17.05 3.54 -17.60
C LYS A 77 17.45 4.58 -18.64
N ALA A 78 16.57 4.88 -19.57
CA ALA A 78 16.83 5.87 -20.63
C ALA A 78 16.95 7.30 -20.07
N ALA A 79 16.12 7.66 -19.09
CA ALA A 79 16.06 9.00 -18.52
C ALA A 79 17.14 9.25 -17.46
N GLY A 80 17.45 8.24 -16.64
CA GLY A 80 18.28 8.43 -15.44
C GLY A 80 19.79 8.29 -15.65
N GLY A 81 20.23 7.59 -16.68
CA GLY A 81 21.65 7.27 -16.85
C GLY A 81 22.20 6.41 -15.70
N SER A 82 23.49 6.58 -15.37
CA SER A 82 24.16 5.90 -14.25
C SER A 82 23.99 6.68 -12.94
N GLY A 83 23.75 5.99 -11.83
CA GLY A 83 23.56 6.62 -10.51
C GLY A 83 23.73 5.64 -9.34
N PRO A 84 23.45 6.10 -8.11
CA PRO A 84 23.70 5.33 -6.90
C PRO A 84 22.58 4.34 -6.54
N SER A 85 21.39 4.47 -7.13
CA SER A 85 20.20 3.75 -6.69
C SER A 85 19.82 2.60 -7.61
N THR A 86 19.35 1.49 -7.04
CA THR A 86 19.10 0.23 -7.74
C THR A 86 17.64 0.12 -8.20
N ILE A 87 17.42 -0.28 -9.45
CA ILE A 87 16.14 -0.79 -9.92
C ILE A 87 16.03 -2.26 -9.47
N ILE A 88 15.19 -2.52 -8.48
CA ILE A 88 15.01 -3.85 -7.89
C ILE A 88 14.36 -4.79 -8.91
N GLY A 89 14.88 -6.00 -9.01
CA GLY A 89 14.42 -7.01 -9.97
C GLY A 89 15.06 -6.91 -11.36
N ASP A 90 15.62 -5.72 -11.75
CA ASP A 90 16.43 -5.54 -12.96
C ASP A 90 17.93 -5.52 -12.65
N GLY A 91 18.32 -4.92 -11.52
CA GLY A 91 19.71 -4.79 -11.07
C GLY A 91 20.47 -3.60 -11.67
N THR A 92 19.86 -2.82 -12.56
CA THR A 92 20.45 -1.59 -13.10
C THR A 92 20.52 -0.51 -12.03
N ARG A 93 21.61 0.25 -12.02
CA ARG A 93 21.77 1.41 -11.15
C ARG A 93 21.51 2.71 -11.94
N THR A 94 20.72 3.61 -11.35
CA THR A 94 20.28 4.86 -11.97
C THR A 94 20.17 5.97 -10.92
N THR A 95 19.66 7.14 -11.30
CA THR A 95 19.39 8.24 -10.36
C THR A 95 18.32 7.85 -9.36
N PRO A 96 18.32 8.41 -8.11
CA PRO A 96 17.33 8.09 -7.09
C PRO A 96 15.87 8.26 -7.56
N ALA A 97 15.57 9.35 -8.29
CA ALA A 97 14.23 9.62 -8.79
C ALA A 97 13.76 8.54 -9.78
N GLN A 98 14.62 8.11 -10.69
CA GLN A 98 14.27 7.09 -11.69
C GLN A 98 14.19 5.68 -11.07
N ALA A 99 15.04 5.38 -10.07
CA ALA A 99 14.93 4.15 -9.31
C ALA A 99 13.59 4.11 -8.53
N ALA A 100 13.23 5.19 -7.86
CA ALA A 100 11.95 5.31 -7.15
C ALA A 100 10.75 5.11 -8.09
N PHE A 101 10.78 5.72 -9.29
CA PHE A 101 9.74 5.54 -10.31
C PHE A 101 9.59 4.07 -10.73
N ALA A 102 10.69 3.44 -11.15
CA ALA A 102 10.67 2.07 -11.65
C ALA A 102 10.28 1.05 -10.57
N ASN A 103 10.81 1.23 -9.35
CA ASN A 103 10.52 0.38 -8.22
C ASN A 103 9.08 0.51 -7.74
N GLY A 104 8.53 1.74 -7.69
CA GLY A 104 7.14 1.96 -7.33
C GLY A 104 6.16 1.39 -8.37
N ALA A 105 6.47 1.53 -9.66
CA ALA A 105 5.69 0.90 -10.72
C ALA A 105 5.73 -0.64 -10.62
N SER A 106 6.87 -1.21 -10.22
CA SER A 106 7.02 -2.65 -10.03
C SER A 106 6.31 -3.14 -8.76
N ALA A 107 6.38 -2.39 -7.65
CA ALA A 107 5.66 -2.72 -6.42
C ALA A 107 4.14 -2.78 -6.64
N HIS A 108 3.60 -1.82 -7.37
CA HIS A 108 2.15 -1.66 -7.65
C HIS A 108 1.66 -2.48 -8.85
N ALA A 109 2.49 -3.40 -9.36
CA ALA A 109 2.24 -4.06 -10.65
C ALA A 109 1.15 -5.13 -10.63
N PHE A 110 0.86 -5.77 -9.47
CA PHE A 110 0.08 -7.02 -9.48
C PHE A 110 -0.92 -7.19 -8.33
N GLU A 111 -1.41 -6.09 -7.74
CA GLU A 111 -2.37 -6.11 -6.61
C GLU A 111 -1.88 -6.91 -5.39
N LEU A 112 -0.57 -6.93 -5.14
CA LEU A 112 0.07 -7.67 -4.04
C LEU A 112 0.64 -6.77 -2.95
N ASP A 113 0.75 -5.48 -3.22
CA ASP A 113 1.25 -4.46 -2.31
C ASP A 113 0.28 -4.16 -1.17
N ASP A 114 0.82 -3.70 -0.05
CA ASP A 114 0.04 -3.35 1.15
C ASP A 114 -1.04 -2.30 0.88
N VAL A 115 -1.97 -2.15 1.82
CA VAL A 115 -3.03 -1.15 1.74
C VAL A 115 -3.32 -0.57 3.12
N HIS A 116 -3.52 0.75 3.19
CA HIS A 116 -4.19 1.43 4.28
C HIS A 116 -5.67 1.57 3.92
N GLU A 117 -6.52 0.79 4.58
CA GLU A 117 -7.91 0.61 4.12
C GLU A 117 -8.71 1.92 4.20
N GLU A 118 -8.66 2.66 5.32
CA GLU A 118 -9.39 3.92 5.47
C GLU A 118 -8.93 5.00 4.47
N ALA A 119 -7.63 5.08 4.19
CA ALA A 119 -7.09 6.00 3.17
C ALA A 119 -7.27 5.46 1.74
N ILE A 120 -7.71 4.22 1.55
CA ILE A 120 -7.87 3.55 0.25
C ILE A 120 -6.56 3.65 -0.58
N SER A 121 -5.41 3.55 0.06
CA SER A 121 -4.12 3.83 -0.56
C SER A 121 -3.08 2.74 -0.26
N HIS A 122 -2.04 2.65 -1.11
CA HIS A 122 -1.01 1.62 -1.05
C HIS A 122 0.35 2.24 -0.65
N PRO A 123 0.64 2.42 0.66
CA PRO A 123 1.80 3.17 1.10
C PRO A 123 3.13 2.53 0.71
N GLY A 124 3.24 1.21 0.81
CA GLY A 124 4.47 0.51 0.47
C GLY A 124 4.95 0.78 -0.95
N ALA A 125 4.02 0.81 -1.90
CA ALA A 125 4.35 1.02 -3.30
C ALA A 125 4.85 2.44 -3.64
N ALA A 126 4.53 3.44 -2.82
CA ALA A 126 5.00 4.83 -3.01
C ALA A 126 6.18 5.18 -2.10
N VAL A 127 6.06 4.93 -0.80
CA VAL A 127 7.01 5.37 0.23
C VAL A 127 8.32 4.58 0.17
N ILE A 128 8.23 3.24 0.14
CA ILE A 128 9.42 2.38 0.22
C ILE A 128 10.35 2.56 -0.98
N PRO A 129 9.89 2.66 -2.24
CA PRO A 129 10.76 2.95 -3.38
C PRO A 129 11.54 4.26 -3.25
N ALA A 130 10.90 5.33 -2.77
CA ALA A 130 11.53 6.62 -2.58
C ALA A 130 12.55 6.60 -1.44
N ALA A 131 12.16 6.02 -0.28
CA ALA A 131 13.04 5.88 0.88
C ALA A 131 14.25 4.99 0.55
N PHE A 132 14.04 3.85 -0.12
CA PHE A 132 15.10 2.92 -0.49
C PHE A 132 16.11 3.57 -1.45
N ALA A 133 15.63 4.30 -2.47
CA ALA A 133 16.51 4.97 -3.43
C ALA A 133 17.42 6.01 -2.77
N ILE A 134 16.92 6.81 -1.84
CA ILE A 134 17.71 7.80 -1.09
C ILE A 134 18.57 7.13 -0.02
N ALA A 135 18.10 6.06 0.63
CA ALA A 135 18.92 5.31 1.58
C ALA A 135 20.17 4.72 0.93
N GLU A 136 20.05 4.17 -0.29
CA GLU A 136 21.21 3.74 -1.07
C GLU A 136 22.16 4.89 -1.43
N ASP A 137 21.62 6.03 -1.89
CA ASP A 137 22.40 7.21 -2.26
C ASP A 137 23.21 7.78 -1.08
N ARG A 138 22.61 7.78 0.11
CA ARG A 138 23.18 8.34 1.34
C ARG A 138 23.98 7.32 2.15
N GLY A 139 23.91 6.05 1.83
CA GLY A 139 24.49 4.97 2.63
C GLY A 139 23.82 4.85 4.01
N ALA A 140 22.52 5.09 4.08
CA ALA A 140 21.75 5.02 5.32
C ALA A 140 21.71 3.60 5.89
N SER A 141 21.63 3.49 7.21
CA SER A 141 21.45 2.20 7.90
C SER A 141 20.04 1.67 7.71
N GLY A 142 19.86 0.36 7.93
CA GLY A 142 18.52 -0.25 7.95
C GLY A 142 17.59 0.36 9.00
N ALA A 143 18.12 0.83 10.14
CA ALA A 143 17.32 1.50 11.16
C ALA A 143 16.80 2.86 10.70
N GLU A 144 17.64 3.64 10.00
CA GLU A 144 17.23 4.93 9.41
C GLU A 144 16.19 4.71 8.29
N LEU A 145 16.36 3.68 7.47
CA LEU A 145 15.39 3.32 6.44
C LEU A 145 14.03 2.95 7.05
N LEU A 146 14.00 2.12 8.10
CA LEU A 146 12.75 1.73 8.76
C LEU A 146 12.06 2.92 9.43
N ALA A 147 12.83 3.82 10.05
CA ALA A 147 12.28 5.06 10.60
C ALA A 147 11.66 5.94 9.52
N ALA A 148 12.33 6.10 8.39
CA ALA A 148 11.81 6.84 7.24
C ALA A 148 10.53 6.24 6.67
N ILE A 149 10.43 4.90 6.63
CA ILE A 149 9.20 4.21 6.19
C ILE A 149 8.04 4.55 7.12
N VAL A 150 8.23 4.47 8.45
CA VAL A 150 7.18 4.84 9.42
C VAL A 150 6.73 6.29 9.23
N VAL A 151 7.69 7.23 9.12
CA VAL A 151 7.39 8.66 8.89
C VAL A 151 6.62 8.88 7.59
N GLY A 152 7.01 8.18 6.52
CA GLY A 152 6.33 8.27 5.23
C GLY A 152 4.92 7.67 5.26
N TYR A 153 4.73 6.55 5.93
CA TYR A 153 3.42 5.91 6.07
C TYR A 153 2.45 6.79 6.86
N GLU A 154 2.97 7.42 7.93
CA GLU A 154 2.20 8.36 8.73
C GLU A 154 1.73 9.57 7.90
N ALA A 155 2.64 10.19 7.12
CA ALA A 155 2.30 11.31 6.26
C ALA A 155 1.28 10.92 5.17
N MET A 156 1.50 9.79 4.49
CA MET A 156 0.62 9.32 3.42
C MET A 156 -0.77 8.95 3.92
N GLY A 157 -0.84 8.18 5.02
CA GLY A 157 -2.10 7.75 5.61
C GLY A 157 -2.94 8.94 6.07
N ARG A 158 -2.35 9.89 6.81
CA ARG A 158 -3.05 11.10 7.27
C ARG A 158 -3.52 11.99 6.13
N ALA A 159 -2.71 12.22 5.11
CA ALA A 159 -3.14 12.95 3.92
C ALA A 159 -4.30 12.21 3.21
N GLY A 160 -4.24 10.88 3.13
CA GLY A 160 -5.26 10.06 2.50
C GLY A 160 -6.60 10.09 3.24
N ILE A 161 -6.60 9.93 4.57
CA ILE A 161 -7.84 10.01 5.36
C ILE A 161 -8.41 11.42 5.40
N ALA A 162 -7.56 12.45 5.44
CA ALA A 162 -8.01 13.85 5.47
C ALA A 162 -8.67 14.32 4.16
N VAL A 163 -8.19 13.82 3.01
CA VAL A 163 -8.87 14.07 1.73
C VAL A 163 -10.15 13.24 1.62
N GLY A 164 -10.21 12.13 2.33
CA GLY A 164 -11.36 11.28 2.52
C GLY A 164 -11.78 10.47 1.28
N PRO A 165 -12.75 9.56 1.45
CA PRO A 165 -13.23 8.70 0.35
C PRO A 165 -13.94 9.50 -0.76
N SER A 166 -14.44 10.71 -0.49
CA SER A 166 -15.10 11.56 -1.48
C SER A 166 -14.19 11.96 -2.64
N ALA A 167 -12.88 12.14 -2.43
CA ALA A 167 -11.92 12.39 -3.50
C ALA A 167 -11.85 11.22 -4.50
N HIS A 168 -11.94 10.01 -4.00
CA HIS A 168 -11.95 8.80 -4.80
C HIS A 168 -13.33 8.56 -5.46
N MET A 169 -14.39 8.56 -4.65
CA MET A 169 -15.73 8.17 -5.08
C MET A 169 -16.39 9.23 -5.97
N LEU A 170 -16.21 10.51 -5.67
CA LEU A 170 -16.84 11.63 -6.36
C LEU A 170 -15.90 12.34 -7.33
N GLY A 171 -14.63 12.49 -6.95
CA GLY A 171 -13.62 13.19 -7.75
C GLY A 171 -12.93 12.31 -8.80
N GLY A 172 -13.03 10.98 -8.70
CA GLY A 172 -12.39 10.05 -9.63
C GLY A 172 -10.86 10.07 -9.58
N PHE A 173 -10.27 10.41 -8.45
CA PHE A 173 -8.83 10.40 -8.25
C PHE A 173 -8.35 9.09 -7.63
N HIS A 174 -7.12 8.66 -7.97
CA HIS A 174 -6.50 7.46 -7.41
C HIS A 174 -5.77 7.81 -6.09
N PRO A 175 -6.25 7.35 -4.91
CA PRO A 175 -5.72 7.77 -3.62
C PRO A 175 -4.23 7.54 -3.44
N THR A 176 -3.70 6.39 -3.89
CA THR A 176 -2.27 6.06 -3.84
C THR A 176 -1.41 7.10 -4.57
N SER A 177 -1.88 7.55 -5.73
CA SER A 177 -1.13 8.51 -6.54
C SER A 177 -1.15 9.93 -5.94
N MET A 178 -2.30 10.32 -5.37
CA MET A 178 -2.45 11.65 -4.79
C MET A 178 -1.71 11.80 -3.46
N SER A 179 -1.95 10.88 -2.51
CA SER A 179 -1.38 10.98 -1.15
C SER A 179 0.07 10.48 -1.10
N GLY A 180 0.47 9.59 -2.00
CA GLY A 180 1.80 9.00 -2.02
C GLY A 180 2.95 10.00 -2.16
N VAL A 181 2.73 11.13 -2.81
CA VAL A 181 3.75 12.20 -2.92
C VAL A 181 4.13 12.77 -1.56
N PHE A 182 3.19 12.87 -0.61
CA PHE A 182 3.46 13.37 0.74
C PHE A 182 4.22 12.34 1.57
N GLY A 183 3.81 11.06 1.48
CA GLY A 183 4.52 9.97 2.14
C GLY A 183 5.96 9.84 1.65
N SER A 184 6.16 9.90 0.34
CA SER A 184 7.49 9.85 -0.27
C SER A 184 8.34 11.06 0.12
N ALA A 185 7.76 12.28 0.13
CA ALA A 185 8.46 13.49 0.54
C ALA A 185 8.86 13.43 2.02
N ALA A 186 7.99 12.92 2.89
CA ALA A 186 8.26 12.79 4.32
C ALA A 186 9.37 11.77 4.59
N ALA A 187 9.32 10.59 3.96
CA ALA A 187 10.35 9.57 4.12
C ALA A 187 11.72 10.04 3.63
N VAL A 188 11.77 10.70 2.47
CA VAL A 188 13.01 11.27 1.93
C VAL A 188 13.50 12.43 2.79
N GLY A 189 12.62 13.34 3.22
CA GLY A 189 12.96 14.45 4.12
C GLY A 189 13.56 13.96 5.44
N HIS A 190 13.00 12.87 6.01
CA HIS A 190 13.55 12.24 7.21
C HIS A 190 14.99 11.73 6.99
N LEU A 191 15.27 11.03 5.88
CA LEU A 191 16.63 10.57 5.52
C LEU A 191 17.59 11.71 5.21
N LEU A 192 17.09 12.87 4.78
CA LEU A 192 17.87 14.09 4.57
C LEU A 192 18.06 14.92 5.84
N GLY A 193 17.42 14.56 6.96
CA GLY A 193 17.49 15.26 8.24
C GLY A 193 16.71 16.57 8.25
N PHE A 194 15.59 16.65 7.53
CA PHE A 194 14.74 17.85 7.49
C PHE A 194 14.16 18.17 8.85
N ASP A 195 14.15 19.46 9.18
CA ASP A 195 13.33 20.00 10.27
C ASP A 195 11.87 20.20 9.84
N GLY A 196 11.01 20.66 10.78
CA GLY A 196 9.59 20.87 10.52
C GLY A 196 9.30 21.91 9.44
N GLU A 197 10.12 22.97 9.36
CA GLU A 197 9.99 24.01 8.32
C GLU A 197 10.33 23.44 6.93
N GLN A 198 11.41 22.70 6.82
CA GLN A 198 11.81 22.07 5.56
C GLN A 198 10.78 21.03 5.10
N LEU A 199 10.23 20.24 6.04
CA LEU A 199 9.20 19.27 5.71
C LEU A 199 7.88 19.95 5.30
N THR A 200 7.51 21.07 5.94
CA THR A 200 6.39 21.92 5.52
C THR A 200 6.56 22.39 4.07
N MET A 201 7.75 22.88 3.71
CA MET A 201 8.06 23.29 2.33
C MET A 201 7.97 22.10 1.36
N ALA A 202 8.45 20.92 1.78
CA ALA A 202 8.37 19.71 0.96
C ALA A 202 6.91 19.31 0.66
N PHE A 203 6.02 19.38 1.63
CA PHE A 203 4.59 19.18 1.42
C PHE A 203 3.99 20.23 0.48
N GLY A 204 4.41 21.48 0.61
CA GLY A 204 4.00 22.58 -0.27
C GLY A 204 4.43 22.42 -1.73
N LEU A 205 5.55 21.73 -1.99
CA LEU A 205 5.97 21.36 -3.34
C LEU A 205 5.30 20.07 -3.81
N ALA A 206 5.16 19.07 -2.93
CA ALA A 206 4.57 17.77 -3.25
C ALA A 206 3.13 17.88 -3.78
N VAL A 207 2.34 18.84 -3.26
CA VAL A 207 0.95 19.04 -3.72
C VAL A 207 0.86 19.32 -5.22
N THR A 208 1.84 19.99 -5.81
CA THR A 208 1.84 20.29 -7.25
C THR A 208 2.18 19.07 -8.11
N LEU A 209 2.66 17.99 -7.49
CA LEU A 209 3.03 16.72 -8.13
C LEU A 209 1.98 15.63 -7.87
N ALA A 210 0.99 15.89 -7.02
CA ALA A 210 -0.14 14.99 -6.78
C ALA A 210 -0.98 14.86 -8.05
N SER A 211 -1.26 13.63 -8.47
CA SER A 211 -1.96 13.35 -9.73
C SER A 211 -2.54 11.94 -9.75
N GLY A 212 -3.14 11.56 -10.88
CA GLY A 212 -3.64 10.22 -11.15
C GLY A 212 -5.15 10.11 -11.04
N THR A 213 -5.79 9.62 -12.11
CA THR A 213 -7.23 9.46 -12.21
C THR A 213 -7.63 8.00 -12.22
N MET A 214 -8.89 7.72 -11.87
CA MET A 214 -9.48 6.38 -11.86
C MET A 214 -9.97 5.92 -13.24
N GLU A 215 -9.75 6.67 -14.32
CA GLU A 215 -10.22 6.30 -15.66
C GLU A 215 -9.77 4.91 -16.12
N PHE A 216 -8.64 4.43 -15.61
CA PHE A 216 -8.19 3.06 -15.85
C PHE A 216 -9.20 1.99 -15.39
N ALA A 217 -9.99 2.28 -14.36
CA ALA A 217 -10.97 1.33 -13.82
C ALA A 217 -12.15 1.14 -14.78
N SER A 218 -12.55 2.19 -15.51
CA SER A 218 -13.63 2.12 -16.50
C SER A 218 -13.17 1.56 -17.83
N SER A 219 -11.91 1.83 -18.24
CA SER A 219 -11.38 1.47 -19.55
C SER A 219 -10.54 0.19 -19.57
N GLY A 220 -10.20 -0.39 -18.41
CA GLY A 220 -9.28 -1.53 -18.29
C GLY A 220 -7.82 -1.18 -18.62
N GLY A 221 -7.46 0.11 -18.60
CA GLY A 221 -6.12 0.60 -18.93
C GLY A 221 -5.07 0.27 -17.86
N MET A 222 -3.79 0.32 -18.24
CA MET A 222 -2.67 -0.04 -17.36
C MET A 222 -2.14 1.17 -16.55
N ALA A 223 -2.75 2.36 -16.63
CA ALA A 223 -2.25 3.58 -16.01
C ALA A 223 -2.09 3.46 -14.47
N LYS A 224 -2.96 2.68 -13.81
CA LYS A 224 -2.82 2.39 -12.37
C LYS A 224 -1.40 1.97 -12.01
N ARG A 225 -0.77 1.14 -12.83
CA ARG A 225 0.52 0.49 -12.53
C ARG A 225 1.68 1.47 -12.35
N ILE A 226 1.62 2.66 -12.98
CA ILE A 226 2.66 3.68 -12.83
C ILE A 226 2.34 4.72 -11.75
N HIS A 227 1.14 4.73 -11.19
CA HIS A 227 0.71 5.78 -10.26
C HIS A 227 1.58 5.85 -8.99
N ALA A 228 1.86 4.71 -8.37
CA ALA A 228 2.72 4.64 -7.19
C ALA A 228 4.17 5.08 -7.51
N GLY A 229 4.68 4.65 -8.67
CA GLY A 229 6.00 5.08 -9.14
C GLY A 229 6.11 6.59 -9.36
N ARG A 230 5.06 7.21 -9.93
CA ARG A 230 5.02 8.67 -10.10
C ARG A 230 4.91 9.39 -8.76
N ALA A 231 4.17 8.84 -7.81
CA ALA A 231 4.10 9.39 -6.45
C ALA A 231 5.45 9.29 -5.73
N ALA A 232 6.14 8.16 -5.85
CA ALA A 232 7.48 7.95 -5.30
C ALA A 232 8.49 8.96 -5.85
N GLU A 233 8.56 9.10 -7.17
CA GLU A 233 9.43 10.06 -7.86
C GLU A 233 9.07 11.51 -7.51
N GLY A 234 7.76 11.83 -7.50
CA GLY A 234 7.28 13.19 -7.24
C GLY A 234 7.62 13.66 -5.83
N GLY A 235 7.33 12.85 -4.81
CA GLY A 235 7.65 13.18 -3.42
C GLY A 235 9.16 13.29 -3.18
N LEU A 236 9.94 12.36 -3.73
CA LEU A 236 11.39 12.41 -3.69
C LEU A 236 11.92 13.70 -4.36
N THR A 237 11.37 14.07 -5.51
CA THR A 237 11.75 15.30 -6.21
C THR A 237 11.40 16.53 -5.40
N ALA A 238 10.24 16.59 -4.75
CA ALA A 238 9.84 17.69 -3.88
C ALA A 238 10.84 17.89 -2.72
N ALA A 239 11.24 16.80 -2.06
CA ALA A 239 12.23 16.85 -0.98
C ALA A 239 13.61 17.31 -1.50
N LEU A 240 14.08 16.83 -2.65
CA LEU A 240 15.35 17.27 -3.23
C LEU A 240 15.33 18.75 -3.64
N LEU A 241 14.21 19.29 -4.11
CA LEU A 241 14.07 20.72 -4.42
C LEU A 241 14.19 21.57 -3.16
N VAL A 242 13.60 21.15 -2.04
CA VAL A 242 13.78 21.82 -0.73
C VAL A 242 15.23 21.73 -0.26
N ALA A 243 15.88 20.57 -0.38
CA ALA A 243 17.29 20.43 -0.07
C ALA A 243 18.19 21.37 -0.93
N GLY A 244 17.74 21.68 -2.17
CA GLY A 244 18.35 22.66 -3.06
C GLY A 244 17.99 24.12 -2.77
N GLY A 245 17.17 24.39 -1.74
CA GLY A 245 16.78 25.75 -1.31
C GLY A 245 15.51 26.29 -1.93
N MET A 246 14.70 25.45 -2.60
CA MET A 246 13.40 25.88 -3.12
C MET A 246 12.35 25.90 -2.00
N GLU A 247 11.55 26.95 -1.94
CA GLU A 247 10.44 27.08 -0.98
C GLU A 247 9.13 26.59 -1.59
N GLY A 248 8.32 25.88 -0.79
CA GLY A 248 6.96 25.47 -1.11
C GLY A 248 5.91 26.34 -0.41
N ALA A 249 4.64 26.05 -0.69
CA ALA A 249 3.53 26.69 -0.01
C ALA A 249 3.47 26.20 1.45
N ARG A 250 3.41 27.13 2.44
CA ARG A 250 3.37 26.76 3.87
C ARG A 250 2.18 25.88 4.25
N ASP A 251 1.04 26.09 3.63
CA ASP A 251 -0.19 25.32 3.93
C ASP A 251 -0.60 24.44 2.74
N GLY A 252 0.36 23.63 2.27
CA GLY A 252 0.18 22.76 1.10
C GLY A 252 -0.90 21.69 1.26
N LEU A 253 -1.12 21.17 2.48
CA LEU A 253 -2.17 20.17 2.74
C LEU A 253 -3.54 20.82 3.04
N ALA A 254 -3.59 21.76 4.01
CA ALA A 254 -4.85 22.24 4.58
C ALA A 254 -5.31 23.58 4.03
N GLY A 255 -4.47 24.31 3.29
CA GLY A 255 -4.74 25.65 2.77
C GLY A 255 -5.96 25.77 1.87
N VAL A 256 -6.35 27.01 1.56
CA VAL A 256 -7.54 27.31 0.72
C VAL A 256 -7.44 26.65 -0.66
N TYR A 257 -6.23 26.56 -1.21
CA TYR A 257 -5.92 25.85 -2.46
C TYR A 257 -5.03 24.62 -2.21
N GLY A 258 -4.96 24.16 -0.95
CA GLY A 258 -4.18 23.01 -0.55
C GLY A 258 -4.80 21.70 -1.00
N PHE A 259 -4.05 20.63 -0.84
CA PHE A 259 -4.38 19.27 -1.29
C PHE A 259 -5.78 18.82 -0.91
N CYS A 260 -6.15 18.93 0.38
CA CYS A 260 -7.43 18.41 0.85
C CYS A 260 -8.61 19.07 0.15
N ARG A 261 -8.57 20.41 0.01
CA ARG A 261 -9.67 21.17 -0.62
C ARG A 261 -9.66 21.11 -2.15
N ALA A 262 -8.48 20.95 -2.75
CA ALA A 262 -8.37 20.87 -4.20
C ALA A 262 -8.90 19.54 -4.76
N PHE A 263 -8.72 18.45 -4.03
CA PHE A 263 -9.07 17.11 -4.48
C PHE A 263 -10.37 16.56 -3.89
N SER A 264 -10.91 17.16 -2.84
CA SER A 264 -12.12 16.67 -2.18
C SER A 264 -13.16 17.77 -1.99
N PRO A 265 -14.43 17.52 -2.33
CA PRO A 265 -15.53 18.39 -1.99
C PRO A 265 -15.86 18.38 -0.48
N GLU A 266 -15.47 17.33 0.25
CA GLU A 266 -15.77 17.10 1.65
C GLU A 266 -14.52 16.68 2.43
N PRO A 267 -13.47 17.53 2.52
CA PRO A 267 -12.23 17.21 3.20
C PRO A 267 -12.41 17.21 4.73
N GLN A 268 -11.75 16.30 5.41
CA GLN A 268 -11.71 16.17 6.87
C GLN A 268 -10.33 16.59 7.38
N ILE A 269 -10.04 17.89 7.28
CA ILE A 269 -8.71 18.47 7.51
C ILE A 269 -8.19 18.20 8.94
N GLU A 270 -9.08 18.11 9.92
CA GLU A 270 -8.79 17.80 11.32
C GLU A 270 -8.10 16.43 11.47
N LEU A 271 -8.32 15.49 10.54
CA LEU A 271 -7.68 14.17 10.56
C LEU A 271 -6.19 14.21 10.23
N LEU A 272 -5.67 15.31 9.66
CA LEU A 272 -4.22 15.48 9.48
C LEU A 272 -3.47 15.42 10.80
N THR A 273 -4.08 15.91 11.89
CA THR A 273 -3.42 16.05 13.19
C THR A 273 -4.15 15.30 14.32
N ASP A 274 -5.19 14.53 13.99
CA ASP A 274 -5.94 13.79 15.00
C ASP A 274 -5.04 12.79 15.73
N ARG A 275 -4.98 12.91 17.06
CA ARG A 275 -4.23 12.01 17.95
C ARG A 275 -2.79 11.73 17.48
N LEU A 276 -2.02 12.76 17.11
CA LEU A 276 -0.60 12.63 16.76
C LEU A 276 0.18 11.96 17.90
N GLY A 277 0.92 10.90 17.56
CA GLY A 277 1.68 10.11 18.52
C GLY A 277 0.88 9.05 19.32
N GLU A 278 -0.45 9.01 19.15
CA GLU A 278 -1.34 8.03 19.77
C GLU A 278 -1.96 7.07 18.75
N ARG A 279 -2.46 7.60 17.63
CA ARG A 279 -2.96 6.84 16.47
C ARG A 279 -1.89 6.83 15.38
N TRP A 280 -1.48 5.66 14.97
CA TRP A 280 -0.45 5.49 13.95
C TRP A 280 -1.01 4.81 12.70
N MET A 281 -0.83 5.45 11.56
CA MET A 281 -1.24 4.89 10.26
C MET A 281 -0.53 3.58 9.95
N THR A 282 0.69 3.41 10.47
CA THR A 282 1.46 2.16 10.36
C THR A 282 0.79 0.98 11.05
N ASP A 283 -0.01 1.19 12.12
CA ASP A 283 -0.76 0.12 12.79
C ASP A 283 -1.97 -0.35 11.98
N GLU A 284 -2.48 0.47 11.06
CA GLU A 284 -3.75 0.27 10.36
C GLU A 284 -3.56 -0.33 8.95
N LEU A 285 -2.47 -1.04 8.73
CA LEU A 285 -2.11 -1.60 7.42
C LEU A 285 -2.65 -3.02 7.23
N THR A 286 -2.95 -3.33 5.99
CA THR A 286 -3.22 -4.68 5.50
C THR A 286 -2.12 -5.10 4.53
N ILE A 287 -1.43 -6.20 4.84
CA ILE A 287 -0.54 -6.89 3.90
C ILE A 287 -1.37 -7.91 3.15
N LYS A 288 -1.57 -7.71 1.85
CA LYS A 288 -2.47 -8.53 1.03
C LYS A 288 -1.99 -9.98 0.91
N PRO A 289 -2.77 -10.99 1.34
CA PRO A 289 -2.45 -12.39 1.08
C PRO A 289 -2.82 -12.82 -0.35
N TYR A 290 -3.72 -12.10 -1.03
CA TYR A 290 -4.25 -12.43 -2.35
C TYR A 290 -3.87 -11.37 -3.38
N ALA A 291 -3.62 -11.79 -4.63
CA ALA A 291 -3.27 -10.91 -5.74
C ALA A 291 -4.53 -10.29 -6.39
N ALA A 292 -5.40 -9.72 -5.58
CA ALA A 292 -6.71 -9.20 -5.96
C ALA A 292 -7.01 -7.85 -5.30
N CYS A 293 -8.10 -7.21 -5.72
CA CYS A 293 -8.63 -6.01 -5.05
C CYS A 293 -8.97 -6.30 -3.59
N SER A 294 -8.60 -5.40 -2.67
CA SER A 294 -8.79 -5.60 -1.22
C SER A 294 -10.26 -5.78 -0.83
N ASP A 295 -11.18 -5.12 -1.55
CA ASP A 295 -12.62 -5.16 -1.25
C ASP A 295 -13.23 -6.58 -1.33
N ILE A 296 -12.58 -7.50 -2.06
CA ILE A 296 -13.08 -8.89 -2.24
C ILE A 296 -12.30 -9.93 -1.43
N HIS A 297 -11.25 -9.54 -0.71
CA HIS A 297 -10.47 -10.46 0.13
C HIS A 297 -11.30 -11.23 1.17
N PRO A 298 -12.30 -10.61 1.86
CA PRO A 298 -13.14 -11.34 2.78
C PRO A 298 -13.93 -12.48 2.13
N MET A 299 -14.38 -12.30 0.88
CA MET A 299 -15.09 -13.33 0.11
C MET A 299 -14.16 -14.46 -0.31
N ILE A 300 -12.92 -14.15 -0.71
CA ILE A 300 -11.88 -15.14 -1.02
C ILE A 300 -11.60 -15.99 0.21
N GLN A 301 -11.35 -15.37 1.35
CA GLN A 301 -11.08 -16.04 2.62
C GLN A 301 -12.26 -16.92 3.05
N ALA A 302 -13.49 -16.40 3.02
CA ALA A 302 -14.69 -17.15 3.36
C ALA A 302 -14.82 -18.42 2.50
N THR A 303 -14.54 -18.31 1.20
CA THR A 303 -14.57 -19.42 0.26
C THR A 303 -13.50 -20.47 0.56
N GLN A 304 -12.25 -20.03 0.84
CA GLN A 304 -11.16 -20.94 1.20
C GLN A 304 -11.45 -21.69 2.52
N GLU A 305 -12.00 -20.99 3.52
CA GLU A 305 -12.40 -21.60 4.79
C GLU A 305 -13.50 -22.65 4.60
N LEU A 306 -14.56 -22.34 3.82
CA LEU A 306 -15.61 -23.32 3.49
C LEU A 306 -15.05 -24.52 2.74
N ARG A 307 -14.18 -24.30 1.76
CA ARG A 307 -13.51 -25.38 1.01
C ARG A 307 -12.73 -26.30 1.93
N ALA A 308 -11.94 -25.73 2.85
CA ALA A 308 -11.12 -26.52 3.76
C ALA A 308 -11.95 -27.29 4.79
N GLU A 309 -13.02 -26.68 5.31
CA GLU A 309 -13.87 -27.29 6.36
C GLU A 309 -14.74 -28.44 5.82
N HIS A 310 -15.23 -28.31 4.58
CA HIS A 310 -16.22 -29.22 4.03
C HIS A 310 -15.70 -30.08 2.85
N ASP A 311 -14.40 -30.06 2.54
CA ASP A 311 -13.80 -30.76 1.40
C ASP A 311 -14.63 -30.57 0.11
N LEU A 312 -14.92 -29.32 -0.21
CA LEU A 312 -15.82 -28.96 -1.29
C LEU A 312 -15.24 -29.35 -2.65
N GLN A 313 -16.03 -30.14 -3.40
CA GLN A 313 -15.72 -30.48 -4.78
C GLN A 313 -16.59 -29.64 -5.72
N PRO A 314 -16.05 -29.08 -6.81
CA PRO A 314 -16.76 -28.19 -7.74
C PRO A 314 -18.07 -28.76 -8.29
N GLU A 315 -18.11 -30.09 -8.51
CA GLU A 315 -19.28 -30.81 -9.06
C GLU A 315 -20.45 -30.88 -8.09
N ARG A 316 -20.18 -30.74 -6.78
CA ARG A 316 -21.21 -30.73 -5.74
C ARG A 316 -21.84 -29.36 -5.55
N ILE A 317 -21.28 -28.29 -6.10
CA ILE A 317 -21.76 -26.92 -5.96
C ILE A 317 -22.87 -26.68 -7.00
N ASP A 318 -24.05 -26.27 -6.51
CA ASP A 318 -25.16 -25.82 -7.36
C ASP A 318 -25.04 -24.33 -7.66
N ARG A 319 -24.98 -23.49 -6.61
CA ARG A 319 -24.85 -22.04 -6.74
C ARG A 319 -24.06 -21.43 -5.58
N ILE A 320 -23.55 -20.21 -5.81
CA ILE A 320 -22.82 -19.41 -4.84
C ILE A 320 -23.42 -18.00 -4.82
N GLU A 321 -23.63 -17.46 -3.63
CA GLU A 321 -24.11 -16.11 -3.38
C GLU A 321 -23.08 -15.41 -2.49
N ALA A 322 -22.71 -14.18 -2.81
CA ALA A 322 -21.74 -13.40 -2.06
C ALA A 322 -22.32 -12.05 -1.62
N GLU A 323 -21.90 -11.58 -0.48
CA GLU A 323 -22.30 -10.29 0.08
C GLU A 323 -21.03 -9.55 0.57
N GLY A 324 -21.01 -8.24 0.37
CA GLY A 324 -19.93 -7.37 0.80
C GLY A 324 -20.35 -5.91 0.92
N PRO A 325 -19.39 -4.97 1.01
CA PRO A 325 -19.72 -3.56 0.96
C PRO A 325 -20.24 -3.16 -0.44
N THR A 326 -21.00 -2.07 -0.51
CA THR A 326 -21.54 -1.51 -1.77
C THR A 326 -20.46 -1.37 -2.84
N LYS A 327 -19.24 -1.00 -2.45
CA LYS A 327 -18.12 -0.88 -3.40
C LYS A 327 -17.75 -2.22 -4.02
N ALA A 328 -17.70 -3.30 -3.25
CA ALA A 328 -17.43 -4.64 -3.79
C ALA A 328 -18.51 -5.05 -4.80
N ALA A 329 -19.80 -4.86 -4.45
CA ALA A 329 -20.91 -5.19 -5.32
C ALA A 329 -20.97 -4.36 -6.62
N THR A 330 -20.53 -3.09 -6.59
CA THR A 330 -20.65 -2.17 -7.74
C THR A 330 -19.40 -2.07 -8.60
N GLN A 331 -18.21 -2.30 -8.03
CA GLN A 331 -16.93 -2.15 -8.73
C GLN A 331 -16.22 -3.48 -8.98
N ASN A 332 -16.56 -4.53 -8.26
CA ASN A 332 -15.90 -5.82 -8.33
C ASN A 332 -16.81 -6.96 -8.81
N SER A 333 -18.06 -6.69 -9.15
CA SER A 333 -18.92 -7.62 -9.88
C SER A 333 -18.82 -7.27 -11.37
N LEU A 334 -18.07 -8.08 -12.13
CA LEU A 334 -17.71 -7.78 -13.51
C LEU A 334 -18.20 -8.90 -14.44
N ASP A 335 -18.97 -8.53 -15.46
CA ASP A 335 -19.35 -9.43 -16.56
C ASP A 335 -18.13 -9.69 -17.47
N GLY A 336 -17.59 -10.90 -17.37
CA GLY A 336 -16.54 -11.38 -18.25
C GLY A 336 -15.11 -10.99 -17.82
N THR A 337 -14.30 -11.99 -17.59
CA THR A 337 -12.89 -11.86 -17.19
C THR A 337 -12.00 -12.08 -18.40
N VAL A 338 -11.60 -11.01 -19.09
CA VAL A 338 -10.81 -11.07 -20.35
C VAL A 338 -9.36 -10.62 -20.19
N SER A 339 -8.97 -10.15 -19.00
CA SER A 339 -7.60 -9.67 -18.73
C SER A 339 -7.20 -9.95 -17.30
N VAL A 340 -5.88 -9.89 -17.03
CA VAL A 340 -5.32 -10.01 -15.68
C VAL A 340 -5.98 -9.02 -14.71
N MET A 341 -6.12 -7.75 -15.12
CA MET A 341 -6.73 -6.74 -14.28
C MET A 341 -8.21 -7.04 -14.01
N ALA A 342 -8.99 -7.44 -15.02
CA ALA A 342 -10.38 -7.81 -14.83
C ALA A 342 -10.51 -9.00 -13.87
N ALA A 343 -9.65 -10.01 -13.99
CA ALA A 343 -9.61 -11.15 -13.09
C ALA A 343 -9.29 -10.74 -11.64
N GLN A 344 -8.30 -9.86 -11.44
CA GLN A 344 -7.92 -9.35 -10.12
C GLN A 344 -9.00 -8.49 -9.43
N TYR A 345 -9.94 -7.96 -10.21
CA TYR A 345 -11.04 -7.12 -9.72
C TYR A 345 -12.38 -7.86 -9.67
N SER A 346 -12.53 -9.05 -10.28
CA SER A 346 -13.79 -9.80 -10.27
C SER A 346 -13.95 -10.65 -9.01
N ALA A 347 -15.00 -10.39 -8.24
CA ALA A 347 -15.39 -11.21 -7.09
C ALA A 347 -15.74 -12.64 -7.54
N GLU A 348 -16.49 -12.77 -8.64
CA GLU A 348 -16.93 -14.06 -9.20
C GLU A 348 -15.73 -14.92 -9.61
N PHE A 349 -14.75 -14.32 -10.29
CA PHE A 349 -13.51 -15.02 -10.65
C PHE A 349 -12.73 -15.48 -9.42
N ASN A 350 -12.56 -14.60 -8.43
CA ASN A 350 -11.74 -14.90 -7.25
C ASN A 350 -12.41 -15.92 -6.31
N ILE A 351 -13.73 -15.90 -6.19
CA ILE A 351 -14.50 -16.93 -5.45
C ILE A 351 -14.32 -18.29 -6.16
N ALA A 352 -14.47 -18.33 -7.49
CA ALA A 352 -14.24 -19.55 -8.27
C ALA A 352 -12.77 -20.03 -8.17
N ALA A 353 -11.82 -19.11 -8.24
CA ALA A 353 -10.40 -19.42 -8.08
C ALA A 353 -10.07 -19.97 -6.68
N ALA A 354 -10.70 -19.46 -5.62
CA ALA A 354 -10.51 -19.94 -4.25
C ALA A 354 -10.97 -21.41 -4.07
N LEU A 355 -11.87 -21.90 -4.93
CA LEU A 355 -12.32 -23.30 -4.94
C LEU A 355 -11.38 -24.23 -5.70
N LEU A 356 -10.66 -23.77 -6.72
CA LEU A 356 -9.83 -24.59 -7.61
C LEU A 356 -8.32 -24.35 -7.49
N ALA A 357 -7.93 -23.18 -7.05
CA ALA A 357 -6.55 -22.71 -7.07
C ALA A 357 -6.23 -21.95 -5.77
N ASP A 358 -5.16 -21.18 -5.79
CA ASP A 358 -4.80 -20.24 -4.73
C ASP A 358 -4.78 -18.81 -5.29
N PRO A 359 -5.71 -17.92 -4.89
CA PRO A 359 -5.68 -16.50 -5.28
C PRO A 359 -4.46 -15.72 -4.77
N GLY A 360 -3.69 -16.28 -3.83
CA GLY A 360 -2.39 -15.75 -3.41
C GLY A 360 -1.26 -16.03 -4.42
N ASP A 361 -1.42 -17.06 -5.26
CA ASP A 361 -0.46 -17.38 -6.31
C ASP A 361 -0.72 -16.52 -7.57
N PRO A 362 0.23 -15.66 -7.99
CA PRO A 362 0.11 -14.91 -9.23
C PRO A 362 -0.14 -15.77 -10.48
N ALA A 363 0.26 -17.06 -10.45
CA ALA A 363 0.00 -17.99 -11.54
C ALA A 363 -1.49 -18.22 -11.79
N THR A 364 -2.34 -18.01 -10.79
CA THR A 364 -3.80 -18.09 -10.90
C THR A 364 -4.37 -17.07 -11.90
N TYR A 365 -3.68 -15.95 -12.10
CA TYR A 365 -4.10 -14.87 -13.01
C TYR A 365 -3.40 -14.89 -14.37
N ARG A 366 -2.73 -15.98 -14.73
CA ARG A 366 -2.17 -16.14 -16.08
C ARG A 366 -3.30 -16.29 -17.12
N PRO A 367 -3.09 -15.81 -18.37
CA PRO A 367 -4.12 -15.90 -19.42
C PRO A 367 -4.69 -17.32 -19.60
N GLU A 368 -3.84 -18.35 -19.47
CA GLU A 368 -4.25 -19.76 -19.63
C GLU A 368 -5.18 -20.22 -18.49
N ARG A 369 -4.99 -19.69 -17.28
CA ARG A 369 -5.87 -19.98 -16.12
C ARG A 369 -7.14 -19.17 -16.18
N ILE A 370 -7.07 -17.91 -16.61
CA ILE A 370 -8.26 -17.07 -16.83
C ILE A 370 -9.18 -17.70 -17.88
N ALA A 371 -8.62 -18.36 -18.89
CA ALA A 371 -9.34 -19.04 -19.95
C ALA A 371 -9.73 -20.51 -19.63
N ASP A 372 -9.46 -21.00 -18.40
CA ASP A 372 -9.75 -22.36 -17.98
C ASP A 372 -11.28 -22.61 -17.93
N PRO A 373 -11.82 -23.55 -18.71
CA PRO A 373 -13.26 -23.82 -18.71
C PRO A 373 -13.81 -24.21 -17.33
N ALA A 374 -13.04 -24.97 -16.52
CA ALA A 374 -13.48 -25.36 -15.19
C ALA A 374 -13.65 -24.16 -14.24
N LEU A 375 -12.78 -23.14 -14.40
CA LEU A 375 -12.90 -21.90 -13.67
C LEU A 375 -14.10 -21.08 -14.14
N ALA A 376 -14.32 -21.02 -15.46
CA ALA A 376 -15.48 -20.35 -16.05
C ALA A 376 -16.80 -20.98 -15.62
N ASP A 377 -16.88 -22.32 -15.56
CA ASP A 377 -18.06 -23.04 -15.09
C ASP A 377 -18.38 -22.74 -13.62
N LEU A 378 -17.36 -22.62 -12.77
CA LEU A 378 -17.56 -22.23 -11.37
C LEU A 378 -17.91 -20.75 -11.22
N GLN A 379 -17.26 -19.87 -11.99
CA GLN A 379 -17.60 -18.45 -12.01
C GLN A 379 -19.07 -18.23 -12.38
N ALA A 380 -19.61 -19.00 -13.33
CA ALA A 380 -21.02 -18.95 -13.71
C ALA A 380 -21.98 -19.41 -12.59
N LYS A 381 -21.48 -20.15 -11.58
CA LYS A 381 -22.29 -20.53 -10.41
C LYS A 381 -22.34 -19.42 -9.35
N VAL A 382 -21.54 -18.37 -9.44
CA VAL A 382 -21.66 -17.18 -8.60
C VAL A 382 -22.79 -16.32 -9.16
N VAL A 383 -23.97 -16.50 -8.59
CA VAL A 383 -25.22 -15.94 -9.15
C VAL A 383 -25.51 -14.51 -8.67
N SER A 384 -24.89 -14.09 -7.58
CA SER A 384 -24.99 -12.73 -7.07
C SER A 384 -23.76 -12.31 -6.27
N VAL A 385 -23.43 -11.02 -6.37
CA VAL A 385 -22.53 -10.28 -5.46
C VAL A 385 -23.30 -9.05 -5.02
N GLU A 386 -23.80 -9.05 -3.79
CA GLU A 386 -24.74 -8.05 -3.31
C GLU A 386 -24.13 -7.18 -2.20
N ALA A 387 -24.62 -5.94 -2.12
CA ALA A 387 -24.30 -5.05 -1.02
C ALA A 387 -25.09 -5.43 0.23
N ALA A 388 -24.41 -5.49 1.39
CA ALA A 388 -25.06 -5.71 2.66
C ALA A 388 -24.72 -4.58 3.65
N PRO A 389 -25.74 -3.94 4.28
CA PRO A 389 -25.54 -2.78 5.14
C PRO A 389 -24.59 -3.00 6.31
N GLU A 390 -24.47 -4.23 6.80
CA GLU A 390 -23.55 -4.58 7.90
C GLU A 390 -22.08 -4.42 7.50
N PHE A 391 -21.73 -4.63 6.22
CA PHE A 391 -20.38 -4.44 5.70
C PHE A 391 -20.11 -2.98 5.33
N ASP A 392 -21.12 -2.25 4.85
CA ASP A 392 -21.00 -0.80 4.62
C ASP A 392 -20.77 -0.04 5.92
N ALA A 393 -21.37 -0.46 7.03
CA ALA A 393 -21.24 0.19 8.33
C ALA A 393 -19.79 0.19 8.88
N THR A 394 -18.95 -0.71 8.41
CA THR A 394 -17.53 -0.82 8.83
C THR A 394 -16.54 -0.53 7.71
N TYR A 395 -17.03 -0.25 6.52
CA TYR A 395 -16.20 0.10 5.37
C TYR A 395 -15.64 1.53 5.54
N ALA A 396 -14.39 1.85 5.25
CA ALA A 396 -13.28 0.98 4.83
C ALA A 396 -12.41 0.52 6.02
N TRP A 397 -12.74 0.94 7.23
CA TRP A 397 -11.94 0.68 8.44
C TRP A 397 -11.80 -0.84 8.74
N ARG A 398 -12.83 -1.63 8.41
CA ARG A 398 -12.84 -3.08 8.61
C ARG A 398 -13.57 -3.76 7.46
N MET A 399 -12.82 -4.31 6.53
CA MET A 399 -13.40 -5.02 5.39
C MET A 399 -14.10 -6.30 5.83
N GLY A 400 -15.30 -6.52 5.32
CA GLY A 400 -16.09 -7.71 5.61
C GLY A 400 -16.76 -8.27 4.37
N GLY A 401 -17.16 -9.55 4.45
CA GLY A 401 -17.91 -10.22 3.39
C GLY A 401 -18.44 -11.59 3.84
N ARG A 402 -19.43 -12.06 3.12
CA ARG A 402 -20.06 -13.38 3.32
C ARG A 402 -20.11 -14.13 2.01
N VAL A 403 -19.89 -15.44 2.08
CA VAL A 403 -20.14 -16.35 0.96
C VAL A 403 -21.07 -17.46 1.44
N THR A 404 -22.11 -17.73 0.64
CA THR A 404 -23.07 -18.79 0.86
C THR A 404 -23.05 -19.74 -0.35
N ILE A 405 -22.77 -21.02 -0.10
CA ILE A 405 -22.67 -22.07 -1.12
C ILE A 405 -23.82 -23.06 -0.92
N THR A 406 -24.64 -23.21 -1.93
CA THR A 406 -25.69 -24.26 -1.96
C THR A 406 -25.18 -25.46 -2.76
N LEU A 407 -25.25 -26.66 -2.16
CA LEU A 407 -24.85 -27.90 -2.82
C LEU A 407 -26.01 -28.50 -3.60
N VAL A 408 -25.68 -29.37 -4.54
CA VAL A 408 -26.70 -30.11 -5.38
C VAL A 408 -27.69 -30.99 -4.57
N ASP A 409 -27.33 -31.37 -3.35
CA ASP A 409 -28.21 -32.10 -2.43
C ASP A 409 -29.10 -31.18 -1.57
N GLY A 410 -29.00 -29.85 -1.79
CA GLY A 410 -29.75 -28.85 -1.05
C GLY A 410 -29.08 -28.36 0.25
N THR A 411 -27.92 -28.90 0.61
CA THR A 411 -27.13 -28.41 1.77
C THR A 411 -26.68 -26.97 1.54
N VAL A 412 -26.86 -26.09 2.54
CA VAL A 412 -26.44 -24.70 2.49
C VAL A 412 -25.29 -24.48 3.48
N LEU A 413 -24.19 -23.99 3.00
CA LEU A 413 -22.98 -23.67 3.77
C LEU A 413 -22.74 -22.17 3.67
N SER A 414 -22.42 -21.52 4.80
CA SER A 414 -22.19 -20.07 4.81
C SER A 414 -21.04 -19.71 5.73
N ARG A 415 -20.23 -18.71 5.31
CA ARG A 415 -19.13 -18.17 6.07
C ARG A 415 -19.12 -16.65 5.97
N THR A 416 -19.00 -15.98 7.13
CA THR A 416 -18.81 -14.54 7.21
C THR A 416 -17.42 -14.25 7.75
N VAL A 417 -16.72 -13.30 7.11
CA VAL A 417 -15.42 -12.77 7.54
C VAL A 417 -15.62 -11.31 7.92
N HIS A 418 -15.15 -10.93 9.11
CA HIS A 418 -15.07 -9.54 9.56
C HIS A 418 -13.60 -9.21 9.85
N GLY A 419 -13.00 -8.33 9.06
CA GLY A 419 -11.56 -8.05 9.16
C GLY A 419 -10.74 -9.17 8.54
N GLN A 420 -10.44 -9.02 7.27
CA GLN A 420 -9.78 -10.01 6.43
C GLN A 420 -8.37 -10.37 6.92
N LYS A 421 -7.89 -11.53 6.51
CA LYS A 421 -6.52 -11.98 6.69
C LYS A 421 -5.53 -10.97 6.09
N GLY A 422 -4.45 -10.68 6.82
CA GLY A 422 -3.45 -9.68 6.49
C GLY A 422 -3.74 -8.30 7.05
N SER A 423 -4.98 -8.01 7.50
CA SER A 423 -5.35 -6.73 8.13
C SER A 423 -4.87 -6.63 9.59
N MET A 424 -4.95 -5.44 10.17
CA MET A 424 -4.71 -5.21 11.59
C MET A 424 -5.58 -6.09 12.50
N HIS A 425 -6.74 -6.53 12.02
CA HIS A 425 -7.65 -7.39 12.78
C HIS A 425 -7.28 -8.87 12.73
N GLN A 426 -6.57 -9.30 11.68
CA GLN A 426 -6.10 -10.66 11.48
C GLN A 426 -4.76 -10.64 10.71
N PRO A 427 -3.66 -10.19 11.33
CA PRO A 427 -2.39 -10.02 10.63
C PRO A 427 -1.82 -11.35 10.11
N LEU A 428 -0.96 -11.26 9.08
CA LEU A 428 -0.16 -12.41 8.65
C LEU A 428 0.84 -12.78 9.74
N THR A 429 1.05 -14.08 9.94
CA THR A 429 2.18 -14.55 10.73
C THR A 429 3.48 -14.35 9.97
N ALA A 430 4.62 -14.31 10.67
CA ALA A 430 5.94 -14.21 10.04
C ALA A 430 6.19 -15.35 9.04
N GLU A 431 5.66 -16.57 9.30
CA GLU A 431 5.74 -17.70 8.38
C GLU A 431 4.93 -17.47 7.10
N GLU A 432 3.70 -16.95 7.21
CA GLU A 432 2.85 -16.64 6.06
C GLU A 432 3.46 -15.54 5.19
N LEU A 433 3.98 -14.49 5.81
CA LEU A 433 4.68 -13.41 5.10
C LEU A 433 5.96 -13.92 4.43
N GLY A 434 6.74 -14.75 5.13
CA GLY A 434 7.92 -15.40 4.57
C GLY A 434 7.59 -16.27 3.36
N ARG A 435 6.52 -17.08 3.42
CA ARG A 435 6.05 -17.89 2.28
C ARG A 435 5.61 -17.00 1.11
N LYS A 436 4.88 -15.91 1.36
CA LYS A 436 4.51 -14.95 0.31
C LYS A 436 5.77 -14.39 -0.37
N PHE A 437 6.73 -13.91 0.41
CA PHE A 437 7.99 -13.38 -0.10
C PHE A 437 8.75 -14.42 -0.95
N ASP A 438 8.98 -15.63 -0.41
CA ASP A 438 9.70 -16.68 -1.10
C ASP A 438 9.02 -17.09 -2.41
N HIS A 439 7.68 -17.11 -2.43
CA HIS A 439 6.89 -17.38 -3.63
C HIS A 439 7.07 -16.29 -4.70
N LEU A 440 6.97 -15.01 -4.31
CA LEU A 440 7.12 -13.87 -5.23
C LEU A 440 8.53 -13.75 -5.77
N VAL A 441 9.53 -13.98 -4.94
CA VAL A 441 10.94 -13.91 -5.32
C VAL A 441 11.34 -15.12 -6.19
N GLY A 442 10.93 -16.34 -5.82
CA GLY A 442 10.98 -17.55 -6.64
C GLY A 442 12.34 -17.82 -7.30
N GLY A 443 13.45 -17.61 -6.59
CA GLY A 443 14.82 -17.77 -7.12
C GLY A 443 15.25 -16.65 -8.09
N ARG A 444 14.44 -15.60 -8.29
CA ARG A 444 14.75 -14.45 -9.15
C ARG A 444 15.63 -13.41 -8.46
N ALA A 445 15.57 -13.32 -7.14
CA ALA A 445 16.48 -12.47 -6.39
C ALA A 445 17.83 -13.18 -6.24
N ARG A 446 18.91 -12.40 -6.25
CA ARG A 446 20.19 -12.93 -5.80
C ARG A 446 20.01 -13.34 -4.33
N PRO A 447 20.57 -14.50 -3.91
CA PRO A 447 20.49 -14.94 -2.51
C PRO A 447 20.85 -13.85 -1.50
N GLU A 448 21.81 -12.99 -1.85
CA GLU A 448 22.27 -11.90 -1.00
C GLU A 448 21.18 -10.85 -0.70
N LEU A 449 20.27 -10.56 -1.63
CA LEU A 449 19.18 -9.61 -1.40
C LEU A 449 18.16 -10.18 -0.40
N ALA A 450 17.81 -11.44 -0.54
CA ALA A 450 16.94 -12.14 0.40
C ALA A 450 17.56 -12.17 1.81
N ASP A 451 18.88 -12.44 1.90
CA ASP A 451 19.59 -12.48 3.17
C ASP A 451 19.73 -11.11 3.81
N VAL A 452 19.97 -10.05 3.04
CA VAL A 452 20.01 -8.66 3.57
C VAL A 452 18.64 -8.29 4.14
N ILE A 453 17.56 -8.56 3.42
CA ILE A 453 16.19 -8.23 3.91
C ILE A 453 15.83 -9.09 5.11
N ARG A 454 16.14 -10.40 5.09
CA ARG A 454 15.96 -11.28 6.25
C ARG A 454 16.82 -10.84 7.45
N THR A 455 18.02 -10.33 7.22
CA THR A 455 18.90 -9.81 8.27
C THR A 455 18.38 -8.49 8.86
N ILE A 456 17.79 -7.61 8.04
CA ILE A 456 17.06 -6.43 8.51
C ILE A 456 15.85 -6.87 9.33
N ALA A 457 15.13 -7.91 8.88
CA ALA A 457 13.97 -8.49 9.57
C ALA A 457 14.33 -9.31 10.83
N ALA A 458 15.50 -9.97 10.87
CA ALA A 458 15.90 -10.88 11.95
C ALA A 458 16.60 -10.20 13.14
N ARG A 459 16.66 -8.87 13.22
CA ARG A 459 17.28 -8.19 14.38
C ARG A 459 16.43 -8.37 15.64
N PRO A 460 17.07 -8.61 16.83
CA PRO A 460 16.37 -8.91 18.06
C PRO A 460 15.47 -7.75 18.47
N GLY A 461 14.20 -7.99 18.61
CA GLY A 461 13.14 -7.05 18.97
C GLY A 461 11.78 -7.39 18.34
N ALA A 462 11.75 -8.16 17.27
CA ALA A 462 10.52 -8.48 16.53
C ALA A 462 9.55 -9.44 17.27
N ASP A 463 10.06 -10.22 18.23
CA ASP A 463 9.29 -11.32 18.86
C ASP A 463 8.66 -10.97 20.23
N GLN A 464 8.81 -9.73 20.74
CA GLN A 464 8.36 -9.36 22.09
C GLN A 464 7.14 -8.41 22.13
N GLY A 465 6.26 -8.40 21.16
CA GLY A 465 5.12 -7.48 21.16
C GLY A 465 3.79 -8.02 20.62
N ARG A 466 3.73 -9.29 20.24
CA ARG A 466 2.49 -9.92 19.75
C ARG A 466 2.06 -11.05 20.71
N ALA A 467 1.50 -10.69 21.86
CA ALA A 467 0.73 -11.58 22.73
C ALA A 467 -0.62 -10.91 23.03
#